data_13ef05df76ad51cdda0251a6cfd3d9dc
#
_entry.id   13ef05df76ad51cdda0251a6cfd3d9dc
#
_cell.length_a   1.000
_cell.length_b   1.000
_cell.length_c   1.000
_cell.angle_alpha   90.00
_cell.angle_beta   90.00
_cell.angle_gamma   90.00
#
_symmetry.space_group_name_H-M   'P 1'
#
loop_
_entity.id
_entity.type
_entity.pdbx_description
1 polymer ?
#
loop_
_entity_poly.entity_id
_entity_poly.type
_entity_poly.pdbx_seq_one_letter_code
_entity_poly.pdbx_strand_id
1 'polypeptide(L)'
;ILLSFSCFFFSKISSVIFLFFGIFLMRFSGQGMMSHTATTTISRYFTKSRGKALSTGWFGLSAAEFILPVLIVYLLAIYEWKNIWLAISIIVIIFLPFASHILVKNLNFDSRETQEGKNSSNKKIKDWKRIEVIKDYRFYIICANMLAMPWIATGTFVYQSFILESKNWGPFIIAQSFMVYSVMSVITLFISGFLIDKFTSRKILIYMNLPLLFSVIVIIYFKHPISAFV
;
A
#
# COMPACT_ATOMS: atom_id res chain seq x y z
N ILE A 1 15.93 -5.04 -8.54
CA ILE A 1 16.25 -6.23 -9.35
C ILE A 1 15.07 -7.21 -9.32
N LEU A 2 14.62 -7.72 -8.15
CA LEU A 2 13.56 -8.71 -8.09
C LEU A 2 12.23 -8.22 -8.71
N LEU A 3 11.84 -6.97 -8.49
CA LEU A 3 10.65 -6.39 -9.10
C LEU A 3 10.76 -6.31 -10.63
N SER A 4 11.91 -5.90 -11.15
CA SER A 4 12.15 -5.88 -12.60
C SER A 4 12.05 -7.29 -13.20
N PHE A 5 12.65 -8.29 -12.52
CA PHE A 5 12.51 -9.68 -12.92
C PHE A 5 11.05 -10.13 -12.92
N SER A 6 10.27 -9.75 -11.91
CA SER A 6 8.85 -10.05 -11.84
C SER A 6 8.06 -9.45 -13.00
N CYS A 7 8.34 -8.19 -13.36
CA CYS A 7 7.72 -7.53 -14.51
C CYS A 7 8.12 -8.20 -15.84
N PHE A 8 9.39 -8.57 -15.99
CA PHE A 8 9.87 -9.31 -17.15
C PHE A 8 9.20 -10.66 -17.28
N PHE A 9 9.14 -11.43 -16.17
CA PHE A 9 8.44 -12.72 -16.13
C PHE A 9 6.98 -12.56 -16.52
N PHE A 10 6.32 -11.52 -15.99
CA PHE A 10 4.92 -11.23 -16.30
C PHE A 10 4.70 -10.94 -17.79
N SER A 11 5.64 -10.29 -18.48
CA SER A 11 5.58 -10.03 -19.93
C SER A 11 5.63 -11.29 -20.78
N LYS A 12 6.14 -12.40 -20.24
CA LYS A 12 6.31 -13.68 -20.96
C LYS A 12 5.27 -14.73 -20.63
N ILE A 13 4.26 -14.39 -19.84
CA ILE A 13 3.23 -15.33 -19.43
C ILE A 13 2.42 -15.81 -20.65
N SER A 14 2.31 -17.14 -20.76
CA SER A 14 1.55 -17.82 -21.80
C SER A 14 0.53 -18.84 -21.24
N SER A 15 0.61 -19.18 -19.94
CA SER A 15 -0.28 -20.16 -19.33
C SER A 15 -0.79 -19.69 -17.96
N VAL A 16 -1.93 -20.26 -17.54
CA VAL A 16 -2.58 -19.92 -16.25
C VAL A 16 -1.67 -20.23 -15.06
N ILE A 17 -0.89 -21.30 -15.12
CA ILE A 17 0.02 -21.68 -14.03
C ILE A 17 1.11 -20.60 -13.88
N PHE A 18 1.71 -20.16 -14.98
CA PHE A 18 2.70 -19.07 -14.94
C PHE A 18 2.07 -17.76 -14.51
N LEU A 19 0.78 -17.53 -14.76
CA LEU A 19 0.08 -16.35 -14.25
C LEU A 19 0.04 -16.34 -12.72
N PHE A 20 -0.25 -17.47 -12.05
CA PHE A 20 -0.20 -17.55 -10.59
C PHE A 20 1.18 -17.20 -10.04
N PHE A 21 2.24 -17.77 -10.62
CA PHE A 21 3.61 -17.43 -10.22
C PHE A 21 3.95 -15.96 -10.50
N GLY A 22 3.52 -15.42 -11.63
CA GLY A 22 3.72 -14.02 -11.98
C GLY A 22 3.06 -13.07 -11.00
N ILE A 23 1.79 -13.32 -10.65
CA ILE A 23 1.06 -12.54 -9.64
C ILE A 23 1.75 -12.65 -8.27
N PHE A 24 2.15 -13.86 -7.87
CA PHE A 24 2.87 -14.06 -6.61
C PHE A 24 4.18 -13.26 -6.57
N LEU A 25 5.01 -13.34 -7.62
CA LEU A 25 6.27 -12.61 -7.71
C LEU A 25 6.06 -11.09 -7.68
N MET A 26 5.07 -10.59 -8.40
CA MET A 26 4.71 -9.17 -8.40
C MET A 26 4.28 -8.68 -7.02
N ARG A 27 3.40 -9.42 -6.35
CA ARG A 27 2.94 -9.10 -4.99
C ARG A 27 4.07 -9.18 -3.97
N PHE A 28 4.89 -10.22 -4.05
CA PHE A 28 6.01 -10.43 -3.15
C PHE A 28 7.07 -9.34 -3.29
N SER A 29 7.49 -9.03 -4.53
CA SER A 29 8.54 -8.04 -4.79
C SER A 29 8.07 -6.61 -4.59
N GLY A 30 6.89 -6.25 -5.10
CA GLY A 30 6.35 -4.89 -5.05
C GLY A 30 5.74 -4.56 -3.69
N GLN A 31 4.61 -5.17 -3.37
CA GLN A 31 3.89 -4.87 -2.13
C GLN A 31 4.57 -5.44 -0.88
N GLY A 32 5.11 -6.65 -0.95
CA GLY A 32 5.77 -7.27 0.19
C GLY A 32 7.10 -6.59 0.51
N MET A 33 8.11 -6.83 -0.30
CA MET A 33 9.48 -6.40 0.02
C MET A 33 9.68 -4.89 -0.05
N MET A 34 9.23 -4.22 -1.11
CA MET A 34 9.50 -2.78 -1.26
C MET A 34 8.76 -1.95 -0.23
N SER A 35 7.47 -2.20 -0.02
CA SER A 35 6.66 -1.47 0.97
C SER A 35 7.17 -1.70 2.39
N HIS A 36 7.52 -2.96 2.73
CA HIS A 36 8.06 -3.28 4.04
C HIS A 36 9.41 -2.61 4.28
N THR A 37 10.31 -2.65 3.30
CA THR A 37 11.63 -1.99 3.40
C THR A 37 11.48 -0.49 3.55
N ALA A 38 10.64 0.15 2.73
CA ALA A 38 10.41 1.60 2.80
C ALA A 38 9.84 2.03 4.16
N THR A 39 8.77 1.36 4.64
CA THR A 39 8.14 1.69 5.92
C THR A 39 9.06 1.45 7.10
N THR A 40 9.84 0.37 7.10
CA THR A 40 10.81 0.06 8.15
C THR A 40 11.93 1.09 8.17
N THR A 41 12.48 1.44 7.00
CA THR A 41 13.55 2.45 6.90
C THR A 41 13.08 3.82 7.36
N ILE A 42 11.92 4.29 6.90
CA ILE A 42 11.34 5.55 7.34
C ILE A 42 11.09 5.55 8.85
N SER A 43 10.52 4.49 9.39
CA SER A 43 10.21 4.37 10.82
C SER A 43 11.45 4.36 11.71
N ARG A 44 12.56 3.81 11.23
CA ARG A 44 13.85 3.81 11.94
C ARG A 44 14.55 5.17 11.86
N TYR A 45 14.45 5.83 10.70
CA TYR A 45 15.13 7.10 10.49
C TYR A 45 14.42 8.28 11.19
N PHE A 46 13.08 8.31 11.18
CA PHE A 46 12.26 9.39 11.74
C PHE A 46 11.59 8.96 13.05
N THR A 47 12.25 9.15 14.19
CA THR A 47 11.72 8.71 15.49
C THR A 47 10.72 9.67 16.11
N LYS A 48 10.95 10.99 15.99
CA LYS A 48 10.07 12.03 16.59
C LYS A 48 8.79 12.29 15.80
N SER A 49 8.80 12.10 14.48
CA SER A 49 7.66 12.41 13.58
C SER A 49 7.35 11.27 12.63
N ARG A 50 7.28 10.04 13.17
CA ARG A 50 7.04 8.82 12.38
C ARG A 50 5.78 8.88 11.53
N GLY A 51 4.67 9.36 12.12
CA GLY A 51 3.39 9.45 11.43
C GLY A 51 3.47 10.34 10.19
N LYS A 52 4.01 11.54 10.34
CA LYS A 52 4.19 12.49 9.22
C LYS A 52 5.13 11.96 8.15
N ALA A 53 6.26 11.37 8.55
CA ALA A 53 7.24 10.82 7.60
C ALA A 53 6.67 9.64 6.81
N LEU A 54 5.93 8.75 7.46
CA LEU A 54 5.23 7.64 6.80
C LEU A 54 4.15 8.16 5.84
N SER A 55 3.33 9.12 6.25
CA SER A 55 2.31 9.72 5.38
C SER A 55 2.92 10.34 4.13
N THR A 56 4.04 11.06 4.28
CA THR A 56 4.76 11.63 3.13
C THR A 56 5.32 10.55 2.21
N GLY A 57 5.86 9.46 2.76
CA GLY A 57 6.34 8.32 1.98
C GLY A 57 5.23 7.62 1.19
N TRP A 58 4.04 7.47 1.80
CA TRP A 58 2.89 6.86 1.15
C TRP A 58 2.18 7.78 0.14
N PHE A 59 2.42 9.08 0.19
CA PHE A 59 1.93 10.03 -0.82
C PHE A 59 2.33 9.62 -2.24
N GLY A 60 3.54 9.08 -2.42
CA GLY A 60 3.99 8.55 -3.71
C GLY A 60 3.11 7.43 -4.26
N LEU A 61 2.57 6.55 -3.39
CA LEU A 61 1.62 5.51 -3.80
C LEU A 61 0.32 6.13 -4.31
N SER A 62 -0.27 7.07 -3.57
CA SER A 62 -1.50 7.74 -3.97
C SER A 62 -1.34 8.52 -5.28
N ALA A 63 -0.19 9.18 -5.48
CA ALA A 63 0.12 9.84 -6.75
C ALA A 63 0.21 8.83 -7.90
N ALA A 64 0.82 7.67 -7.67
CA ALA A 64 0.88 6.60 -8.66
C ALA A 64 -0.51 6.02 -8.97
N GLU A 65 -1.35 5.79 -7.97
CA GLU A 65 -2.74 5.33 -8.14
C GLU A 65 -3.61 6.32 -8.92
N PHE A 66 -3.31 7.62 -8.83
CA PHE A 66 -4.00 8.64 -9.60
C PHE A 66 -3.55 8.68 -11.08
N ILE A 67 -2.25 8.57 -11.34
CA ILE A 67 -1.67 8.78 -12.67
C ILE A 67 -1.62 7.48 -13.48
N LEU A 68 -1.15 6.38 -12.87
CA LEU A 68 -0.82 5.15 -13.59
C LEU A 68 -2.03 4.47 -14.27
N PRO A 69 -3.23 4.40 -13.67
CA PRO A 69 -4.37 3.76 -14.33
C PRO A 69 -4.72 4.44 -15.65
N VAL A 70 -4.74 5.77 -15.68
CA VAL A 70 -5.04 6.54 -16.90
C VAL A 70 -3.96 6.33 -17.95
N LEU A 71 -2.68 6.38 -17.52
CA LEU A 71 -1.54 6.15 -18.42
C LEU A 71 -1.56 4.74 -19.01
N ILE A 72 -1.84 3.73 -18.18
CA ILE A 72 -1.87 2.32 -18.64
C ILE A 72 -3.02 2.08 -19.62
N VAL A 73 -4.21 2.62 -19.36
CA VAL A 73 -5.34 2.52 -20.30
C VAL A 73 -4.98 3.15 -21.64
N TYR A 74 -4.35 4.32 -21.64
CA TYR A 74 -3.87 4.97 -22.87
C TYR A 74 -2.82 4.13 -23.60
N LEU A 75 -1.86 3.57 -22.89
CA LEU A 75 -0.82 2.73 -23.49
C LEU A 75 -1.39 1.41 -24.03
N LEU A 76 -2.39 0.82 -23.37
CA LEU A 76 -3.06 -0.41 -23.84
C LEU A 76 -3.88 -0.19 -25.12
N ALA A 77 -4.28 1.05 -25.42
CA ALA A 77 -4.93 1.37 -26.69
C ALA A 77 -3.95 1.35 -27.88
N ILE A 78 -2.64 1.47 -27.62
CA ILE A 78 -1.59 1.59 -28.65
C ILE A 78 -0.69 0.35 -28.70
N TYR A 79 -0.39 -0.22 -27.54
CA TYR A 79 0.58 -1.30 -27.39
C TYR A 79 -0.04 -2.54 -26.75
N GLU A 80 0.47 -3.71 -27.10
CA GLU A 80 0.12 -4.95 -26.42
C GLU A 80 0.60 -4.93 -24.94
N TRP A 81 -0.19 -5.50 -24.05
CA TRP A 81 0.10 -5.56 -22.62
C TRP A 81 1.47 -6.19 -22.28
N LYS A 82 1.94 -7.15 -23.09
CA LYS A 82 3.26 -7.78 -22.92
C LYS A 82 4.40 -6.79 -23.11
N ASN A 83 4.29 -5.93 -24.12
CA ASN A 83 5.30 -4.91 -24.42
C ASN A 83 5.33 -3.83 -23.34
N ILE A 84 4.18 -3.49 -22.77
CA ILE A 84 4.08 -2.54 -21.64
C ILE A 84 4.80 -3.10 -20.43
N TRP A 85 4.57 -4.37 -20.06
CA TRP A 85 5.25 -5.00 -18.93
C TRP A 85 6.76 -5.13 -19.15
N LEU A 86 7.20 -5.39 -20.38
CA LEU A 86 8.61 -5.41 -20.72
C LEU A 86 9.24 -4.01 -20.58
N ALA A 87 8.58 -2.97 -21.07
CA ALA A 87 9.04 -1.59 -20.90
C ALA A 87 9.14 -1.20 -19.42
N ILE A 88 8.13 -1.54 -18.62
CA ILE A 88 8.15 -1.32 -17.16
C ILE A 88 9.35 -2.05 -16.52
N SER A 89 9.63 -3.29 -16.92
CA SER A 89 10.78 -4.05 -16.40
C SER A 89 12.09 -3.31 -16.64
N ILE A 90 12.31 -2.78 -17.85
CA ILE A 90 13.51 -2.02 -18.22
C ILE A 90 13.59 -0.71 -17.41
N ILE A 91 12.51 0.02 -17.32
CA ILE A 91 12.45 1.27 -16.53
C ILE A 91 12.80 0.98 -15.07
N VAL A 92 12.20 -0.05 -14.47
CA VAL A 92 12.42 -0.41 -13.07
C VAL A 92 13.86 -0.82 -12.79
N ILE A 93 14.50 -1.59 -13.67
CA ILE A 93 15.89 -2.04 -13.42
C ILE A 93 16.91 -0.90 -13.54
N ILE A 94 16.62 0.10 -14.37
CA ILE A 94 17.50 1.25 -14.53
C ILE A 94 17.22 2.30 -13.45
N PHE A 95 15.95 2.68 -13.30
CA PHE A 95 15.56 3.82 -12.46
C PHE A 95 15.67 3.55 -10.96
N LEU A 96 15.23 2.37 -10.48
CA LEU A 96 15.20 2.11 -9.03
C LEU A 96 16.60 2.02 -8.39
N PRO A 97 17.60 1.29 -8.96
CA PRO A 97 18.95 1.29 -8.40
C PRO A 97 19.60 2.66 -8.45
N PHE A 98 19.41 3.39 -9.56
CA PHE A 98 19.95 4.73 -9.73
C PHE A 98 19.35 5.71 -8.71
N ALA A 99 18.03 5.76 -8.59
CA ALA A 99 17.34 6.61 -7.62
C ALA A 99 17.72 6.25 -6.17
N SER A 100 17.77 4.95 -5.84
CA SER A 100 18.16 4.52 -4.50
C SER A 100 19.60 4.87 -4.17
N HIS A 101 20.52 4.73 -5.13
CA HIS A 101 21.92 5.11 -4.93
C HIS A 101 22.07 6.60 -4.62
N ILE A 102 21.41 7.45 -5.40
CA ILE A 102 21.48 8.92 -5.20
C ILE A 102 20.88 9.31 -3.86
N LEU A 103 19.70 8.78 -3.53
CA LEU A 103 18.97 9.18 -2.33
C LEU A 103 19.61 8.66 -1.04
N VAL A 104 20.22 7.47 -1.06
CA VAL A 104 20.74 6.81 0.14
C VAL A 104 22.22 7.09 0.37
N LYS A 105 22.99 7.48 -0.67
CA LYS A 105 24.45 7.69 -0.60
C LYS A 105 24.90 8.60 0.57
N ASN A 106 24.13 9.61 0.91
CA ASN A 106 24.49 10.61 1.95
C ASN A 106 23.79 10.37 3.29
N LEU A 107 23.06 9.24 3.44
CA LEU A 107 22.34 8.94 4.68
C LEU A 107 23.20 8.06 5.60
N ASN A 108 23.68 8.63 6.70
CA ASN A 108 24.40 7.90 7.75
C ASN A 108 23.38 7.22 8.68
N PHE A 109 23.01 5.98 8.40
CA PHE A 109 22.07 5.21 9.22
C PHE A 109 22.71 4.73 10.52
N ASP A 110 23.98 4.34 10.53
CA ASP A 110 24.68 3.75 11.66
C ASP A 110 24.85 4.69 12.86
N SER A 111 25.06 5.99 12.61
CA SER A 111 25.26 6.97 13.68
C SER A 111 24.00 7.27 14.49
N ARG A 112 22.80 7.02 13.97
CA ARG A 112 21.54 7.26 14.68
C ARG A 112 21.06 6.07 15.50
N GLU A 113 21.27 4.85 15.05
CA GLU A 113 20.99 3.64 15.86
C GLU A 113 21.84 3.64 17.14
N THR A 114 23.11 4.11 17.04
CA THR A 114 24.03 4.18 18.17
C THR A 114 23.67 5.31 19.17
N GLN A 115 23.12 6.42 18.69
CA GLN A 115 22.71 7.54 19.57
C GLN A 115 21.38 7.26 20.29
N GLU A 116 20.44 6.55 19.66
CA GLU A 116 19.18 6.17 20.30
C GLU A 116 19.37 5.11 21.38
N GLY A 117 20.27 4.16 21.17
CA GLY A 117 20.67 3.19 22.20
C GLY A 117 21.26 3.86 23.46
N LYS A 118 21.91 5.01 23.31
CA LYS A 118 22.50 5.75 24.45
C LYS A 118 21.50 6.66 25.17
N ASN A 119 20.52 7.24 24.45
CA ASN A 119 19.53 8.15 25.04
C ASN A 119 18.29 7.45 25.61
N SER A 120 18.10 6.17 25.35
CA SER A 120 16.98 5.36 25.86
C SER A 120 17.24 4.72 27.23
N SER A 121 18.23 5.19 27.97
CA SER A 121 18.69 4.57 29.23
C SER A 121 17.66 4.57 30.39
N ASN A 122 16.45 5.13 30.22
CA ASN A 122 15.47 5.21 31.31
C ASN A 122 14.13 4.49 31.13
N LYS A 123 13.90 3.78 30.02
CA LYS A 123 12.81 2.80 29.92
C LYS A 123 13.34 1.57 29.20
N LYS A 124 13.60 0.50 29.92
CA LYS A 124 13.82 -0.84 29.33
C LYS A 124 12.57 -1.24 28.56
N ILE A 125 12.54 -0.88 27.25
CA ILE A 125 11.53 -1.41 26.33
C ILE A 125 11.90 -2.88 26.15
N LYS A 126 11.00 -3.78 26.55
CA LYS A 126 11.19 -5.21 26.41
C LYS A 126 11.29 -5.55 24.91
N ASP A 127 12.45 -6.04 24.48
CA ASP A 127 12.61 -6.60 23.15
C ASP A 127 11.91 -7.96 23.08
N TRP A 128 10.80 -8.01 22.34
CA TRP A 128 10.02 -9.22 22.16
C TRP A 128 10.69 -10.16 21.16
N LYS A 129 10.89 -11.43 21.56
CA LYS A 129 11.30 -12.49 20.64
C LYS A 129 10.12 -12.91 19.76
N ARG A 130 10.39 -13.36 18.53
CA ARG A 130 9.34 -13.80 17.57
C ARG A 130 8.37 -14.82 18.19
N ILE A 131 8.89 -15.78 18.95
CA ILE A 131 8.08 -16.83 19.60
C ILE A 131 7.16 -16.24 20.67
N GLU A 132 7.61 -15.24 21.43
CA GLU A 132 6.78 -14.56 22.44
C GLU A 132 5.62 -13.81 21.80
N VAL A 133 5.88 -13.15 20.66
CA VAL A 133 4.84 -12.44 19.90
C VAL A 133 3.79 -13.42 19.35
N ILE A 134 4.22 -14.54 18.76
CA ILE A 134 3.31 -15.55 18.19
C ILE A 134 2.47 -16.23 19.29
N LYS A 135 3.00 -16.36 20.51
CA LYS A 135 2.25 -16.93 21.65
C LYS A 135 1.26 -15.96 22.28
N ASP A 136 1.37 -14.66 22.02
CA ASP A 136 0.46 -13.65 22.57
C ASP A 136 -0.83 -13.59 21.73
N TYR A 137 -1.99 -13.85 22.35
CA TYR A 137 -3.30 -13.78 21.70
C TYR A 137 -3.61 -12.39 21.11
N ARG A 138 -3.03 -11.32 21.68
CA ARG A 138 -3.19 -9.94 21.21
C ARG A 138 -2.64 -9.76 19.79
N PHE A 139 -1.60 -10.50 19.44
CA PHE A 139 -1.05 -10.52 18.09
C PHE A 139 -2.11 -10.93 17.05
N TYR A 140 -2.85 -12.00 17.32
CA TYR A 140 -3.89 -12.49 16.40
C TYR A 140 -5.08 -11.53 16.27
N ILE A 141 -5.47 -10.88 17.38
CA ILE A 141 -6.53 -9.85 17.34
C ILE A 141 -6.09 -8.66 16.48
N ILE A 142 -4.86 -8.19 16.65
CA ILE A 142 -4.31 -7.09 15.84
C ILE A 142 -4.22 -7.51 14.37
N CYS A 143 -3.72 -8.71 14.07
CA CYS A 143 -3.65 -9.23 12.72
C CYS A 143 -5.03 -9.32 12.06
N ALA A 144 -6.03 -9.85 12.75
CA ALA A 144 -7.40 -9.94 12.25
C ALA A 144 -7.99 -8.55 11.95
N ASN A 145 -7.77 -7.58 12.84
CA ASN A 145 -8.22 -6.22 12.67
C ASN A 145 -7.55 -5.53 11.45
N MET A 146 -6.24 -5.75 11.26
CA MET A 146 -5.50 -5.21 10.13
C MET A 146 -5.81 -5.94 8.81
N LEU A 147 -6.25 -7.19 8.84
CA LEU A 147 -6.60 -7.96 7.66
C LEU A 147 -7.92 -7.52 7.02
N ALA A 148 -8.84 -6.96 7.79
CA ALA A 148 -10.17 -6.56 7.33
C ALA A 148 -10.10 -5.58 6.15
N MET A 149 -9.27 -4.55 6.24
CA MET A 149 -9.16 -3.53 5.20
C MET A 149 -8.63 -4.11 3.87
N PRO A 150 -7.46 -4.77 3.79
CA PRO A 150 -6.98 -5.30 2.52
C PRO A 150 -7.88 -6.39 1.95
N TRP A 151 -8.56 -7.17 2.77
CA TRP A 151 -9.52 -8.18 2.33
C TRP A 151 -10.72 -7.54 1.63
N ILE A 152 -11.39 -6.60 2.29
CA ILE A 152 -12.60 -5.94 1.78
C ILE A 152 -12.25 -5.04 0.58
N ALA A 153 -11.19 -4.21 0.67
CA ALA A 153 -10.79 -3.33 -0.41
C ALA A 153 -10.38 -4.12 -1.68
N THR A 154 -9.57 -5.17 -1.53
CA THR A 154 -9.19 -6.00 -2.68
C THR A 154 -10.40 -6.71 -3.27
N GLY A 155 -11.31 -7.24 -2.43
CA GLY A 155 -12.57 -7.83 -2.87
C GLY A 155 -13.41 -6.83 -3.68
N THR A 156 -13.58 -5.62 -3.19
CA THR A 156 -14.33 -4.56 -3.89
C THR A 156 -13.69 -4.22 -5.23
N PHE A 157 -12.37 -4.12 -5.32
CA PHE A 157 -11.68 -3.85 -6.58
C PHE A 157 -11.77 -5.00 -7.58
N VAL A 158 -11.69 -6.24 -7.13
CA VAL A 158 -11.79 -7.42 -8.02
C VAL A 158 -13.22 -7.58 -8.55
N TYR A 159 -14.22 -7.39 -7.70
CA TYR A 159 -15.62 -7.56 -8.04
C TYR A 159 -16.34 -6.29 -8.48
N GLN A 160 -15.60 -5.20 -8.71
CA GLN A 160 -16.21 -3.91 -9.09
C GLN A 160 -17.11 -3.97 -10.31
N SER A 161 -16.73 -4.70 -11.37
CA SER A 161 -17.57 -4.87 -12.57
C SER A 161 -18.89 -5.55 -12.23
N PHE A 162 -18.86 -6.60 -11.40
CA PHE A 162 -20.06 -7.27 -10.93
C PHE A 162 -20.96 -6.34 -10.08
N ILE A 163 -20.36 -5.51 -9.24
CA ILE A 163 -21.10 -4.51 -8.42
C ILE A 163 -21.81 -3.51 -9.33
N LEU A 164 -21.13 -3.02 -10.38
CA LEU A 164 -21.73 -2.11 -11.37
C LEU A 164 -22.94 -2.73 -12.05
N GLU A 165 -22.78 -3.94 -12.57
CA GLU A 165 -23.84 -4.67 -13.27
C GLU A 165 -25.04 -4.93 -12.34
N SER A 166 -24.77 -5.39 -11.11
CA SER A 166 -25.83 -5.68 -10.13
C SER A 166 -26.63 -4.45 -9.71
N LYS A 167 -26.02 -3.27 -9.78
CA LYS A 167 -26.64 -1.99 -9.41
C LYS A 167 -27.12 -1.17 -10.60
N ASN A 168 -26.89 -1.64 -11.83
CA ASN A 168 -27.17 -0.91 -13.08
C ASN A 168 -26.46 0.46 -13.13
N TRP A 169 -25.21 0.52 -12.68
CA TRP A 169 -24.41 1.74 -12.74
C TRP A 169 -23.67 1.84 -14.07
N GLY A 170 -23.51 3.06 -14.58
CA GLY A 170 -22.77 3.29 -15.82
C GLY A 170 -21.25 3.01 -15.66
N PRO A 171 -20.54 2.66 -16.75
CA PRO A 171 -19.14 2.26 -16.72
C PRO A 171 -18.19 3.37 -16.21
N PHE A 172 -18.58 4.63 -16.36
CA PHE A 172 -17.78 5.76 -15.90
C PHE A 172 -17.69 5.90 -14.37
N ILE A 173 -18.63 5.31 -13.63
CA ILE A 173 -18.66 5.42 -12.15
C ILE A 173 -17.42 4.80 -11.53
N ILE A 174 -16.89 3.71 -12.08
CA ILE A 174 -15.62 3.12 -11.61
C ILE A 174 -14.49 4.13 -11.74
N ALA A 175 -14.29 4.71 -12.91
CA ALA A 175 -13.21 5.67 -13.13
C ALA A 175 -13.31 6.87 -12.18
N GLN A 176 -14.53 7.38 -12.00
CA GLN A 176 -14.80 8.48 -11.07
C GLN A 176 -14.54 8.07 -9.61
N SER A 177 -14.94 6.87 -9.19
CA SER A 177 -14.70 6.40 -7.83
C SER A 177 -13.20 6.26 -7.52
N PHE A 178 -12.39 5.80 -8.47
CA PHE A 178 -10.94 5.78 -8.31
C PHE A 178 -10.32 7.18 -8.16
N MET A 179 -10.82 8.16 -8.91
CA MET A 179 -10.34 9.54 -8.77
C MET A 179 -10.65 10.09 -7.35
N VAL A 180 -11.89 9.92 -6.90
CA VAL A 180 -12.31 10.35 -5.55
C VAL A 180 -11.53 9.59 -4.48
N TYR A 181 -11.37 8.27 -4.62
CA TYR A 181 -10.57 7.44 -3.72
C TYR A 181 -9.14 7.97 -3.59
N SER A 182 -8.46 8.29 -4.69
CA SER A 182 -7.08 8.79 -4.68
C SER A 182 -6.96 10.12 -3.94
N VAL A 183 -7.88 11.05 -4.18
CA VAL A 183 -7.91 12.35 -3.48
C VAL A 183 -8.17 12.15 -1.97
N MET A 184 -9.18 11.34 -1.63
CA MET A 184 -9.53 11.06 -0.24
C MET A 184 -8.42 10.28 0.48
N SER A 185 -7.69 9.40 -0.21
CA SER A 185 -6.55 8.68 0.38
C SER A 185 -5.42 9.62 0.77
N VAL A 186 -5.11 10.63 -0.05
CA VAL A 186 -4.12 11.66 0.28
C VAL A 186 -4.55 12.45 1.51
N ILE A 187 -5.78 12.94 1.53
CA ILE A 187 -6.33 13.70 2.67
C ILE A 187 -6.26 12.86 3.95
N THR A 188 -6.69 11.60 3.87
CA THR A 188 -6.70 10.67 5.01
C THR A 188 -5.28 10.35 5.49
N LEU A 189 -4.31 10.20 4.59
CA LEU A 189 -2.90 9.99 4.95
C LEU A 189 -2.37 11.13 5.82
N PHE A 190 -2.60 12.38 5.43
CA PHE A 190 -2.15 13.52 6.23
C PHE A 190 -2.88 13.61 7.56
N ILE A 191 -4.21 13.48 7.56
CA ILE A 191 -5.01 13.50 8.79
C ILE A 191 -4.58 12.37 9.73
N SER A 192 -4.41 11.15 9.23
CA SER A 192 -3.99 9.99 10.05
C SER A 192 -2.59 10.17 10.62
N GLY A 193 -1.66 10.77 9.86
CA GLY A 193 -0.33 11.11 10.35
C GLY A 193 -0.37 12.04 11.56
N PHE A 194 -1.17 13.11 11.51
CA PHE A 194 -1.38 14.00 12.65
C PHE A 194 -2.06 13.31 13.82
N LEU A 195 -3.06 12.48 13.55
CA LEU A 195 -3.79 11.74 14.59
C LEU A 195 -2.89 10.75 15.32
N ILE A 196 -2.02 10.04 14.59
CA ILE A 196 -1.07 9.07 15.17
C ILE A 196 -0.04 9.79 16.06
N ASP A 197 0.45 10.94 15.62
CA ASP A 197 1.42 11.73 16.40
C ASP A 197 0.77 12.36 17.67
N LYS A 198 -0.53 12.69 17.62
CA LYS A 198 -1.27 13.30 18.73
C LYS A 198 -1.90 12.29 19.68
N PHE A 199 -2.48 11.22 19.13
CA PHE A 199 -3.15 10.17 19.89
C PHE A 199 -2.31 8.90 19.87
N THR A 200 -2.40 8.10 20.91
CA THR A 200 -1.70 6.81 20.96
C THR A 200 -2.22 5.88 19.85
N SER A 201 -1.31 5.20 19.16
CA SER A 201 -1.65 4.21 18.10
C SER A 201 -2.70 3.18 18.53
N ARG A 202 -2.75 2.83 19.83
CA ARG A 202 -3.75 1.94 20.41
C ARG A 202 -5.19 2.45 20.23
N LYS A 203 -5.43 3.75 20.42
CA LYS A 203 -6.77 4.34 20.27
C LYS A 203 -7.21 4.32 18.81
N ILE A 204 -6.30 4.66 17.90
CA ILE A 204 -6.59 4.68 16.48
C ILE A 204 -6.88 3.28 15.95
N LEU A 205 -6.13 2.26 16.41
CA LEU A 205 -6.33 0.87 16.02
C LEU A 205 -7.75 0.36 16.33
N ILE A 206 -8.36 0.82 17.42
CA ILE A 206 -9.72 0.41 17.80
C ILE A 206 -10.77 0.94 16.81
N TYR A 207 -10.60 2.14 16.31
CA TYR A 207 -11.59 2.84 15.50
C TYR A 207 -11.30 2.79 13.97
N MET A 208 -10.14 2.27 13.54
CA MET A 208 -9.69 2.36 12.15
C MET A 208 -10.61 1.67 11.14
N ASN A 209 -11.34 0.64 11.57
CA ASN A 209 -12.24 -0.11 10.68
C ASN A 209 -13.69 0.44 10.66
N LEU A 210 -14.02 1.46 11.47
CA LEU A 210 -15.37 2.05 11.46
C LEU A 210 -15.74 2.70 10.12
N PRO A 211 -14.88 3.51 9.49
CA PRO A 211 -15.18 4.06 8.16
C PRO A 211 -15.41 2.96 7.11
N LEU A 212 -14.60 1.88 7.17
CA LEU A 212 -14.74 0.75 6.26
C LEU A 212 -16.09 0.04 6.44
N LEU A 213 -16.51 -0.20 7.70
CA LEU A 213 -17.81 -0.77 7.99
C LEU A 213 -18.96 0.10 7.47
N PHE A 214 -18.85 1.42 7.67
CA PHE A 214 -19.84 2.38 7.18
C PHE A 214 -19.92 2.35 5.64
N SER A 215 -18.80 2.36 4.95
CA SER A 215 -18.72 2.29 3.49
C SER A 215 -19.36 1.00 2.94
N VAL A 216 -19.07 -0.15 3.55
CA VAL A 216 -19.68 -1.44 3.16
C VAL A 216 -21.22 -1.41 3.34
N ILE A 217 -21.69 -0.88 4.46
CA ILE A 217 -23.14 -0.73 4.72
C ILE A 217 -23.78 0.17 3.65
N VAL A 218 -23.18 1.31 3.35
CA VAL A 218 -23.69 2.23 2.33
C VAL A 218 -23.75 1.55 0.96
N ILE A 219 -22.70 0.83 0.55
CA ILE A 219 -22.70 0.10 -0.72
C ILE A 219 -23.78 -0.98 -0.76
N ILE A 220 -24.06 -1.69 0.33
CA ILE A 220 -25.07 -2.75 0.35
C ILE A 220 -26.49 -2.15 0.20
N TYR A 221 -26.83 -1.16 1.01
CA TYR A 221 -28.20 -0.70 1.13
C TYR A 221 -28.60 0.36 0.09
N PHE A 222 -27.67 1.19 -0.37
CA PHE A 222 -27.99 2.26 -1.30
C PHE A 222 -27.71 1.86 -2.75
N LYS A 223 -28.73 2.04 -3.62
CA LYS A 223 -28.61 1.78 -5.07
C LYS A 223 -28.13 2.99 -5.87
N HIS A 224 -28.15 4.17 -5.27
CA HIS A 224 -27.77 5.41 -5.95
C HIS A 224 -26.25 5.44 -6.23
N PRO A 225 -25.80 5.88 -7.41
CA PRO A 225 -24.38 5.90 -7.79
C PRO A 225 -23.45 6.64 -6.81
N ILE A 226 -23.98 7.62 -6.06
CA ILE A 226 -23.22 8.33 -5.03
C ILE A 226 -22.64 7.38 -3.96
N SER A 227 -23.26 6.23 -3.72
CA SER A 227 -22.74 5.24 -2.78
C SER A 227 -21.42 4.60 -3.21
N ALA A 228 -21.01 4.77 -4.47
CA ALA A 228 -19.71 4.31 -4.95
C ALA A 228 -18.54 5.21 -4.51
N PHE A 229 -18.83 6.41 -4.00
CA PHE A 229 -17.84 7.41 -3.60
C PHE A 229 -17.61 7.46 -2.08
N VAL A 230 -18.25 6.59 -1.31
CA VAL A 230 -18.17 6.46 0.15
C VAL A 230 -17.24 5.32 0.53
#